data_6b1166abcfc816378c044906e81fa339
#
_entry.id   6b1166abcfc816378c044906e81fa339
#
_cell.length_a   1.000
_cell.length_b   1.000
_cell.length_c   1.000
_cell.angle_alpha   90.00
_cell.angle_beta   90.00
_cell.angle_gamma   90.00
#
_symmetry.space_group_name_H-M   'P 1'
#
loop_
_entity.id
_entity.type
_entity.pdbx_description
1 polymer ?
#
loop_
_entity_poly.entity_id
_entity_poly.type
_entity_poly.pdbx_seq_one_letter_code
_entity_poly.pdbx_strand_id
1 'polypeptide(L)'
;MRAHRRVSDKARATAGRYGFQEIATPIFEFSQVFKRTLGDTSDVVTKEMYTFIDKGGDEITLRPENTAGVARSFISEGLGQSVPIKFFYSGPMFRYERPQKGRLRQFHQIGIELVGVEQAQADLEVIACGARVLDELGVLGETTLE
;
A
#
# COMPACT_ATOMS: atom_id res chain seq x y z
N MET A 1 -10.93 16.12 5.95
CA MET A 1 -11.77 15.06 5.35
C MET A 1 -12.11 15.26 3.86
N ARG A 2 -12.60 16.42 3.38
CA ARG A 2 -12.94 16.62 1.95
C ARG A 2 -11.76 16.41 1.01
N ALA A 3 -10.56 16.89 1.36
CA ALA A 3 -9.36 16.74 0.54
C ALA A 3 -8.94 15.26 0.41
N HIS A 4 -8.90 14.51 1.52
CA HIS A 4 -8.60 13.09 1.50
C HIS A 4 -9.54 12.30 0.59
N ARG A 5 -10.87 12.53 0.73
CA ARG A 5 -11.85 11.85 -0.12
C ARG A 5 -11.61 12.16 -1.59
N ARG A 6 -11.40 13.45 -1.94
CA ARG A 6 -11.14 13.86 -3.32
C ARG A 6 -9.91 13.12 -3.90
N VAL A 7 -8.82 13.03 -3.12
CA VAL A 7 -7.60 12.33 -3.56
C VAL A 7 -7.90 10.84 -3.77
N SER A 8 -8.52 10.17 -2.79
CA SER A 8 -8.84 8.74 -2.90
C SER A 8 -9.80 8.43 -4.06
N ASP A 9 -10.84 9.26 -4.25
CA ASP A 9 -11.82 9.05 -5.33
C ASP A 9 -11.18 9.24 -6.70
N LYS A 10 -10.34 10.26 -6.87
CA LYS A 10 -9.58 10.48 -8.11
C LYS A 10 -8.63 9.33 -8.41
N ALA A 11 -7.85 8.90 -7.42
CA ALA A 11 -6.92 7.79 -7.58
C ALA A 11 -7.64 6.49 -7.93
N ARG A 12 -8.74 6.18 -7.23
CA ARG A 12 -9.59 5.01 -7.53
C ARG A 12 -10.12 5.03 -8.96
N ALA A 13 -10.67 6.16 -9.39
CA ALA A 13 -11.21 6.31 -10.75
C ALA A 13 -10.11 6.15 -11.81
N THR A 14 -8.92 6.70 -11.55
CA THR A 14 -7.79 6.57 -12.47
C THR A 14 -7.28 5.14 -12.52
N ALA A 15 -7.02 4.51 -11.38
CA ALA A 15 -6.58 3.12 -11.31
C ALA A 15 -7.58 2.16 -11.99
N GLY A 16 -8.89 2.40 -11.82
CA GLY A 16 -9.93 1.63 -12.50
C GLY A 16 -9.84 1.70 -14.03
N ARG A 17 -9.45 2.85 -14.61
CA ARG A 17 -9.23 2.96 -16.07
C ARG A 17 -8.00 2.18 -16.55
N TYR A 18 -7.02 1.92 -15.67
CA TYR A 18 -5.88 1.05 -15.93
C TYR A 18 -6.17 -0.44 -15.61
N GLY A 19 -7.42 -0.76 -15.22
CA GLY A 19 -7.84 -2.12 -14.92
C GLY A 19 -7.48 -2.60 -13.51
N PHE A 20 -7.04 -1.71 -12.60
CA PHE A 20 -6.81 -2.06 -11.20
C PHE A 20 -8.14 -2.22 -10.46
N GLN A 21 -8.28 -3.32 -9.73
CA GLN A 21 -9.44 -3.63 -8.91
C GLN A 21 -9.17 -3.29 -7.44
N GLU A 22 -10.16 -2.76 -6.74
CA GLU A 22 -9.99 -2.38 -5.34
C GLU A 22 -9.87 -3.61 -4.45
N ILE A 23 -8.85 -3.60 -3.57
CA ILE A 23 -8.65 -4.57 -2.51
C ILE A 23 -8.63 -3.87 -1.15
N ALA A 24 -9.25 -4.47 -0.15
CA ALA A 24 -9.18 -4.04 1.24
C ALA A 24 -8.57 -5.17 2.08
N THR A 25 -7.39 -4.94 2.63
CA THR A 25 -6.75 -5.87 3.57
C THR A 25 -7.07 -5.48 5.02
N PRO A 26 -6.94 -6.40 5.98
CA PRO A 26 -7.08 -6.07 7.39
C PRO A 26 -6.16 -4.92 7.83
N ILE A 27 -6.62 -4.14 8.82
CA ILE A 27 -5.81 -3.05 9.42
C ILE A 27 -4.66 -3.63 10.26
N PHE A 28 -4.82 -4.83 10.78
CA PHE A 28 -3.80 -5.55 11.53
C PHE A 28 -3.61 -6.95 10.95
N GLU A 29 -2.39 -7.42 11.03
CA GLU A 29 -1.94 -8.73 10.55
C GLU A 29 -0.97 -9.34 11.57
N PHE A 30 -0.66 -10.63 11.45
CA PHE A 30 0.46 -11.22 12.16
C PHE A 30 1.75 -10.46 11.83
N SER A 31 2.56 -10.15 12.84
CA SER A 31 3.79 -9.35 12.66
C SER A 31 4.75 -9.95 11.62
N GLN A 32 4.75 -11.27 11.47
CA GLN A 32 5.57 -11.98 10.49
C GLN A 32 5.28 -11.59 9.04
N VAL A 33 4.04 -11.16 8.72
CA VAL A 33 3.67 -10.71 7.38
C VAL A 33 4.53 -9.51 6.98
N PHE A 34 4.70 -8.55 7.89
CA PHE A 34 5.49 -7.35 7.63
C PHE A 34 7.00 -7.63 7.73
N LYS A 35 7.44 -8.42 8.71
CA LYS A 35 8.86 -8.78 8.88
C LYS A 35 9.42 -9.45 7.61
N ARG A 36 8.68 -10.39 7.02
CA ARG A 36 9.09 -11.09 5.78
C ARG A 36 9.19 -10.17 4.57
N THR A 37 8.30 -9.21 4.44
CA THR A 37 8.22 -8.34 3.25
C THR A 37 9.19 -7.16 3.35
N LEU A 38 9.26 -6.53 4.53
CA LEU A 38 10.09 -5.34 4.75
C LEU A 38 11.54 -5.66 5.15
N GLY A 39 11.80 -6.90 5.58
CA GLY A 39 13.08 -7.33 6.12
C GLY A 39 13.23 -7.02 7.61
N ASP A 40 13.73 -7.99 8.37
CA ASP A 40 13.83 -7.93 9.83
C ASP A 40 14.71 -6.77 10.35
N THR A 41 15.61 -6.26 9.52
CA THR A 41 16.55 -5.18 9.86
C THR A 41 16.12 -3.80 9.40
N SER A 42 14.99 -3.67 8.71
CA SER A 42 14.50 -2.37 8.26
C SER A 42 14.09 -1.48 9.43
N ASP A 43 14.28 -0.18 9.29
CA ASP A 43 13.90 0.79 10.33
C ASP A 43 12.40 0.72 10.64
N VAL A 44 11.56 0.46 9.64
CA VAL A 44 10.13 0.27 9.82
C VAL A 44 9.84 -0.89 10.77
N VAL A 45 10.46 -2.06 10.56
CA VAL A 45 10.27 -3.25 11.39
C VAL A 45 10.84 -3.06 12.79
N THR A 46 12.04 -2.49 12.90
CA THR A 46 12.76 -2.42 14.18
C THR A 46 12.30 -1.29 15.09
N LYS A 47 11.76 -0.19 14.53
CA LYS A 47 11.51 1.04 15.29
C LYS A 47 10.11 1.62 15.16
N GLU A 48 9.39 1.31 14.07
CA GLU A 48 8.19 2.05 13.70
C GLU A 48 6.89 1.23 13.74
N MET A 49 6.96 -0.08 13.89
CA MET A 49 5.75 -0.91 13.97
C MET A 49 5.04 -0.77 15.32
N TYR A 50 3.72 -0.63 15.26
CA TYR A 50 2.84 -0.78 16.42
C TYR A 50 2.49 -2.26 16.59
N THR A 51 3.21 -2.94 17.45
CA THR A 51 3.04 -4.37 17.70
C THR A 51 2.52 -4.63 19.11
N PHE A 52 1.63 -5.60 19.27
CA PHE A 52 1.06 -6.01 20.55
C PHE A 52 0.73 -7.50 20.53
N ILE A 53 0.56 -8.09 21.71
CA ILE A 53 0.09 -9.47 21.85
C ILE A 53 -1.42 -9.46 21.99
N ASP A 54 -2.12 -10.24 21.18
CA ASP A 54 -3.56 -10.39 21.28
C ASP A 54 -3.98 -11.31 22.43
N LYS A 55 -5.29 -11.52 22.60
CA LYS A 55 -5.82 -12.40 23.65
C LYS A 55 -5.48 -13.88 23.44
N GLY A 56 -5.17 -14.28 22.22
CA GLY A 56 -4.74 -15.64 21.86
C GLY A 56 -3.26 -15.90 22.10
N GLY A 57 -2.48 -14.86 22.35
CA GLY A 57 -1.03 -14.92 22.50
C GLY A 57 -0.27 -14.64 21.21
N ASP A 58 -0.94 -14.28 20.15
CA ASP A 58 -0.32 -14.00 18.86
C ASP A 58 0.24 -12.57 18.79
N GLU A 59 1.39 -12.42 18.14
CA GLU A 59 2.02 -11.12 17.89
C GLU A 59 1.38 -10.44 16.67
N ILE A 60 0.63 -9.38 16.90
CA ILE A 60 -0.15 -8.63 15.91
C ILE A 60 0.44 -7.26 15.72
N THR A 61 0.42 -6.76 14.48
CA THR A 61 0.93 -5.44 14.10
C THR A 61 -0.12 -4.64 13.34
N LEU A 62 -0.30 -3.37 13.70
CA LEU A 62 -1.03 -2.42 12.86
C LEU A 62 -0.21 -2.16 11.59
N ARG A 63 -0.82 -2.30 10.43
CA ARG A 63 -0.12 -2.24 9.14
C ARG A 63 0.66 -0.93 8.94
N PRO A 64 1.99 -0.99 8.77
CA PRO A 64 2.83 0.18 8.50
C PRO A 64 2.81 0.58 7.01
N GLU A 65 2.38 -0.34 6.14
CA GLU A 65 2.20 -0.23 4.70
C GLU A 65 1.21 -1.33 4.25
N ASN A 66 0.88 -1.41 2.97
CA ASN A 66 -0.14 -2.37 2.54
C ASN A 66 0.33 -3.42 1.53
N THR A 67 1.50 -3.27 0.93
CA THR A 67 2.06 -4.23 -0.03
C THR A 67 2.16 -5.63 0.58
N ALA A 68 2.63 -5.73 1.83
CA ALA A 68 2.73 -6.99 2.56
C ALA A 68 1.35 -7.66 2.76
N GLY A 69 0.33 -6.86 3.10
CA GLY A 69 -1.04 -7.33 3.24
C GLY A 69 -1.63 -7.82 1.91
N VAL A 70 -1.35 -7.12 0.81
CA VAL A 70 -1.75 -7.55 -0.54
C VAL A 70 -1.04 -8.85 -0.93
N ALA A 71 0.27 -8.95 -0.71
CA ALA A 71 1.05 -10.16 -0.98
C ALA A 71 0.54 -11.36 -0.17
N ARG A 72 0.25 -11.16 1.13
CA ARG A 72 -0.34 -12.20 1.98
C ARG A 72 -1.71 -12.66 1.43
N SER A 73 -2.58 -11.71 1.04
CA SER A 73 -3.89 -12.01 0.46
C SER A 73 -3.75 -12.80 -0.84
N PHE A 74 -2.85 -12.38 -1.74
CA PHE A 74 -2.55 -13.07 -3.00
C PHE A 74 -2.18 -14.55 -2.76
N ILE A 75 -1.32 -14.82 -1.77
CA ILE A 75 -0.89 -16.18 -1.42
C ILE A 75 -2.05 -16.95 -0.77
N SER A 76 -2.73 -16.37 0.23
CA SER A 76 -3.75 -17.05 1.03
C SER A 76 -4.99 -17.42 0.22
N GLU A 77 -5.36 -16.60 -0.74
CA GLU A 77 -6.50 -16.83 -1.64
C GLU A 77 -6.14 -17.69 -2.87
N GLY A 78 -4.89 -18.13 -3.00
CA GLY A 78 -4.44 -18.97 -4.09
C GLY A 78 -4.49 -18.32 -5.47
N LEU A 79 -4.30 -17.00 -5.54
CA LEU A 79 -4.49 -16.21 -6.77
C LEU A 79 -3.39 -16.40 -7.82
N GLY A 80 -2.38 -17.22 -7.53
CA GLY A 80 -1.27 -17.48 -8.45
C GLY A 80 -1.65 -18.00 -9.84
N GLN A 81 -2.83 -18.62 -9.97
CA GLN A 81 -3.35 -19.10 -11.26
C GLN A 81 -4.08 -18.01 -12.06
N SER A 82 -4.34 -16.86 -11.44
CA SER A 82 -5.14 -15.76 -12.03
C SER A 82 -4.29 -14.58 -12.49
N VAL A 83 -2.96 -14.74 -12.51
CA VAL A 83 -2.05 -13.66 -12.95
C VAL A 83 -2.18 -13.38 -14.46
N PRO A 84 -2.01 -12.15 -14.92
CA PRO A 84 -1.65 -10.96 -14.14
C PRO A 84 -2.83 -10.38 -13.35
N ILE A 85 -2.56 -9.92 -12.14
CA ILE A 85 -3.56 -9.27 -11.28
C ILE A 85 -3.12 -7.84 -10.96
N LYS A 86 -4.09 -6.92 -10.96
CA LYS A 86 -3.91 -5.51 -10.68
C LYS A 86 -4.76 -5.11 -9.49
N PHE A 87 -4.13 -4.72 -8.39
CA PHE A 87 -4.81 -4.27 -7.18
C PHE A 87 -4.60 -2.78 -6.93
N PHE A 88 -5.67 -2.11 -6.51
CA PHE A 88 -5.67 -0.75 -5.98
C PHE A 88 -6.11 -0.80 -4.52
N TYR A 89 -5.46 -0.04 -3.66
CA TYR A 89 -5.91 0.15 -2.28
C TYR A 89 -5.82 1.60 -1.84
N SER A 90 -6.67 1.97 -0.89
CA SER A 90 -6.62 3.26 -0.20
C SER A 90 -7.05 3.06 1.24
N GLY A 91 -6.22 3.46 2.20
CA GLY A 91 -6.57 3.28 3.60
C GLY A 91 -5.54 3.82 4.58
N PRO A 92 -5.84 3.75 5.90
CA PRO A 92 -4.96 4.18 6.95
C PRO A 92 -3.80 3.21 7.15
N MET A 93 -2.61 3.80 7.43
CA MET A 93 -1.39 3.11 7.84
C MET A 93 -0.91 3.69 9.16
N PHE A 94 -0.04 2.94 9.87
CA PHE A 94 0.36 3.29 11.24
C PHE A 94 1.86 3.09 11.41
N ARG A 95 2.59 4.17 11.76
CA ARG A 95 4.02 4.12 12.07
C ARG A 95 4.33 4.93 13.31
N TYR A 96 5.16 4.38 14.18
CA TYR A 96 5.63 5.08 15.39
C TYR A 96 6.76 6.04 15.03
N GLU A 97 6.42 7.06 14.25
CA GLU A 97 7.36 8.12 13.87
C GLU A 97 7.36 9.28 14.89
N ARG A 98 8.43 10.07 14.87
CA ARG A 98 8.42 11.35 15.57
C ARG A 98 7.43 12.28 14.88
N PRO A 99 6.41 12.79 15.56
CA PRO A 99 5.45 13.70 14.97
C PRO A 99 6.15 14.97 14.50
N GLN A 100 5.99 15.29 13.21
CA GLN A 100 6.47 16.55 12.63
C GLN A 100 5.55 16.93 11.47
N LYS A 101 5.76 18.15 10.91
CA LYS A 101 4.93 18.61 9.79
C LYS A 101 4.99 17.60 8.62
N GLY A 102 3.81 17.07 8.25
CA GLY A 102 3.70 16.09 7.17
C GLY A 102 3.94 14.64 7.58
N ARG A 103 4.38 14.34 8.82
CA ARG A 103 4.54 12.98 9.33
C ARG A 103 3.62 12.74 10.52
N LEU A 104 2.63 11.88 10.31
CA LEU A 104 1.65 11.49 11.32
C LEU A 104 1.83 10.01 11.65
N ARG A 105 1.52 9.63 12.89
CA ARG A 105 1.53 8.23 13.32
C ARG A 105 0.42 7.39 12.67
N GLN A 106 -0.69 8.02 12.32
CA GLN A 106 -1.68 7.49 11.40
C GLN A 106 -1.70 8.37 10.16
N PHE A 107 -1.50 7.80 9.01
CA PHE A 107 -1.55 8.48 7.71
C PHE A 107 -2.33 7.63 6.70
N HIS A 108 -2.64 8.16 5.53
CA HIS A 108 -3.31 7.42 4.49
C HIS A 108 -2.34 7.12 3.36
N GLN A 109 -2.38 5.89 2.90
CA GLN A 109 -1.69 5.43 1.70
C GLN A 109 -2.70 5.13 0.59
N ILE A 110 -2.30 5.46 -0.63
CA ILE A 110 -2.89 4.97 -1.86
C ILE A 110 -1.79 4.19 -2.55
N GLY A 111 -2.11 2.99 -3.00
CA GLY A 111 -1.16 2.16 -3.73
C GLY A 111 -1.83 1.34 -4.83
N ILE A 112 -0.99 0.93 -5.76
CA ILE A 112 -1.34 -0.02 -6.82
C ILE A 112 -0.28 -1.10 -6.86
N GLU A 113 -0.71 -2.35 -7.03
CA GLU A 113 0.16 -3.51 -7.13
C GLU A 113 -0.18 -4.27 -8.41
N LEU A 114 0.82 -4.51 -9.26
CA LEU A 114 0.70 -5.36 -10.44
C LEU A 114 1.50 -6.62 -10.18
N VAL A 115 0.85 -7.77 -10.17
CA VAL A 115 1.44 -9.04 -9.77
C VAL A 115 1.42 -10.02 -10.93
N GLY A 116 2.56 -10.74 -11.12
CA GLY A 116 2.68 -11.83 -12.08
C GLY A 116 3.07 -11.42 -13.49
N VAL A 117 3.76 -10.28 -13.65
CA VAL A 117 4.33 -9.82 -14.93
C VAL A 117 5.80 -9.48 -14.72
N GLU A 118 6.68 -10.12 -15.46
CA GLU A 118 8.15 -9.90 -15.40
C GLU A 118 8.66 -8.81 -16.34
N GLN A 119 7.83 -8.43 -17.32
CA GLN A 119 8.24 -7.49 -18.36
C GLN A 119 8.25 -6.05 -17.86
N ALA A 120 9.22 -5.25 -18.28
CA ALA A 120 9.37 -3.84 -17.94
C ALA A 120 8.13 -2.98 -18.29
N GLN A 121 7.26 -3.46 -19.18
CA GLN A 121 5.98 -2.82 -19.47
C GLN A 121 5.07 -2.74 -18.24
N ALA A 122 5.17 -3.68 -17.30
CA ALA A 122 4.42 -3.64 -16.05
C ALA A 122 4.86 -2.46 -15.17
N ASP A 123 6.17 -2.26 -15.04
CA ASP A 123 6.72 -1.12 -14.30
C ASP A 123 6.29 0.21 -14.95
N LEU A 124 6.38 0.27 -16.28
CA LEU A 124 5.94 1.45 -17.03
C LEU A 124 4.46 1.76 -16.80
N GLU A 125 3.60 0.74 -16.78
CA GLU A 125 2.17 0.90 -16.54
C GLU A 125 1.89 1.43 -15.12
N VAL A 126 2.59 0.91 -14.10
CA VAL A 126 2.48 1.38 -12.70
C VAL A 126 2.92 2.85 -12.61
N ILE A 127 4.06 3.20 -13.19
CA ILE A 127 4.57 4.57 -13.22
C ILE A 127 3.58 5.49 -13.94
N ALA A 128 3.09 5.10 -15.11
CA ALA A 128 2.14 5.89 -15.89
C ALA A 128 0.81 6.10 -15.15
N CYS A 129 0.31 5.08 -14.46
CA CYS A 129 -0.89 5.20 -13.64
C CYS A 129 -0.68 6.18 -12.48
N GLY A 130 0.45 6.10 -11.78
CA GLY A 130 0.83 7.04 -10.72
C GLY A 130 0.93 8.49 -11.22
N ALA A 131 1.66 8.69 -12.32
CA ALA A 131 1.77 10.01 -12.97
C ALA A 131 0.41 10.56 -13.37
N ARG A 132 -0.48 9.72 -13.90
CA ARG A 132 -1.83 10.14 -14.27
C ARG A 132 -2.69 10.55 -13.08
N VAL A 133 -2.54 9.89 -11.93
CA VAL A 133 -3.19 10.32 -10.68
C VAL A 133 -2.71 11.71 -10.28
N LEU A 134 -1.40 11.97 -10.32
CA LEU A 134 -0.81 13.26 -9.96
C LEU A 134 -1.25 14.36 -10.94
N ASP A 135 -1.32 14.06 -12.24
CA ASP A 135 -1.81 14.98 -13.28
C ASP A 135 -3.27 15.39 -13.01
N GLU A 136 -4.15 14.42 -12.74
CA GLU A 136 -5.56 14.70 -12.45
C GLU A 136 -5.80 15.43 -11.12
N LEU A 137 -4.83 15.35 -10.21
CA LEU A 137 -4.82 16.15 -8.98
C LEU A 137 -4.22 17.54 -9.20
N GLY A 138 -3.58 17.80 -10.34
CA GLY A 138 -2.97 19.08 -10.71
C GLY A 138 -1.60 19.32 -10.04
N VAL A 139 -0.89 18.26 -9.66
CA VAL A 139 0.40 18.35 -8.96
C VAL A 139 1.56 17.67 -9.70
N LEU A 140 1.33 17.10 -10.88
CA LEU A 140 2.36 16.40 -11.65
C LEU A 140 3.55 17.31 -11.99
N GLY A 141 3.30 18.58 -12.33
CA GLY A 141 4.36 19.54 -12.66
C GLY A 141 5.27 19.93 -11.49
N GLU A 142 4.89 19.57 -10.26
CA GLU A 142 5.66 19.81 -9.03
C GLU A 142 6.37 18.53 -8.55
N THR A 143 6.33 17.45 -9.35
CA THR A 143 6.87 16.13 -9.00
C THR A 143 8.02 15.75 -9.93
N THR A 144 8.98 14.99 -9.41
CA THR A 144 10.10 14.41 -10.17
C THR A 144 10.08 12.89 -10.01
N LEU A 145 10.28 12.18 -11.10
CA LEU A 145 10.52 10.74 -11.08
C LEU A 145 12.06 10.54 -10.96
N GLU A 146 12.45 9.82 -9.90
CA GLU A 146 13.85 9.47 -9.60
C GLU A 146 14.10 7.96 -9.77
#